data_caaf969bf5c75b13c19f4593dacd65ed
#
_entry.id   caaf969bf5c75b13c19f4593dacd65ed
#
_cell.length_a   1.000
_cell.length_b   1.000
_cell.length_c   1.000
_cell.angle_alpha   90.00
_cell.angle_beta   90.00
_cell.angle_gamma   90.00
#
_symmetry.space_group_name_H-M   'P 1'
#
loop_
_entity.id
_entity.type
_entity.pdbx_description
1 polymer ?
#
loop_
_entity_poly.entity_id
_entity_poly.type
_entity_poly.pdbx_seq_one_letter_code
_entity_poly.pdbx_strand_id
1 'polypeptide(L)'
;MQLHDGLPTLEELLALPPALALSFVISLDGQLRGPDGSSRSLSGPTDLELLRRLRASVDVVVVGRRTAELEGYGETLNVRAEFAELRKESGLAPSPALVIIDRTGPSLSDIHMAHGSRILLEAGLTLHRAFAADISRIWLSHAPVTVGNEDATFAIPLPPLRERWLADDYVVSRYER
;
A
#
# COMPACT_ATOMS: atom_id res chain seq x y z
N MET A 1 -12.08 10.01 -15.68
CA MET A 1 -12.07 9.48 -14.31
C MET A 1 -13.21 8.51 -14.20
N GLN A 2 -12.92 7.26 -13.89
CA GLN A 2 -13.93 6.20 -13.71
C GLN A 2 -14.16 6.00 -12.21
N LEU A 3 -15.42 5.87 -11.80
CA LEU A 3 -15.82 5.51 -10.45
C LEU A 3 -16.33 4.07 -10.50
N HIS A 4 -15.82 3.23 -9.62
CA HIS A 4 -16.17 1.82 -9.49
C HIS A 4 -16.88 1.57 -8.16
N ASP A 5 -17.71 0.55 -8.12
CA ASP A 5 -18.36 0.06 -6.91
C ASP A 5 -17.52 -1.08 -6.30
N GLY A 6 -17.34 -1.07 -4.99
CA GLY A 6 -16.50 -2.04 -4.28
C GLY A 6 -15.01 -1.76 -4.41
N LEU A 7 -14.19 -2.68 -3.91
CA LEU A 7 -12.72 -2.63 -4.02
C LEU A 7 -12.23 -3.23 -5.34
N PRO A 8 -11.06 -2.79 -5.87
CA PRO A 8 -10.43 -3.46 -6.99
C PRO A 8 -10.21 -4.95 -6.67
N THR A 9 -10.51 -5.83 -7.62
CA THR A 9 -10.25 -7.26 -7.48
C THR A 9 -8.76 -7.56 -7.58
N LEU A 10 -8.33 -8.75 -7.14
CA LEU A 10 -6.92 -9.14 -7.28
C LEU A 10 -6.53 -9.28 -8.76
N GLU A 11 -7.43 -9.78 -9.61
CA GLU A 11 -7.21 -9.90 -11.06
C GLU A 11 -6.98 -8.53 -11.70
N GLU A 12 -7.78 -7.52 -11.35
CA GLU A 12 -7.59 -6.14 -11.83
C GLU A 12 -6.23 -5.59 -11.38
N LEU A 13 -5.82 -5.84 -10.14
CA LEU A 13 -4.53 -5.41 -9.62
C LEU A 13 -3.35 -6.12 -10.29
N LEU A 14 -3.48 -7.42 -10.56
CA LEU A 14 -2.47 -8.21 -11.28
C LEU A 14 -2.34 -7.81 -12.74
N ALA A 15 -3.41 -7.33 -13.37
CA ALA A 15 -3.41 -6.80 -14.73
C ALA A 15 -2.68 -5.46 -14.88
N LEU A 16 -2.47 -4.72 -13.79
CA LEU A 16 -1.71 -3.47 -13.83
C LEU A 16 -0.23 -3.73 -14.17
N PRO A 17 0.44 -2.80 -14.86
CA PRO A 17 1.88 -2.94 -15.12
C PRO A 17 2.68 -2.93 -13.81
N PRO A 18 3.89 -3.53 -13.80
CA PRO A 18 4.81 -3.44 -12.69
C PRO A 18 5.08 -1.97 -12.29
N ALA A 19 5.18 -1.74 -10.99
CA ALA A 19 5.39 -0.39 -10.43
C ALA A 19 6.01 -0.47 -9.04
N LEU A 20 6.70 0.59 -8.62
CA LEU A 20 6.86 0.90 -7.21
C LEU A 20 5.59 1.62 -6.75
N ALA A 21 4.76 0.91 -6.02
CA ALA A 21 3.50 1.41 -5.48
C ALA A 21 3.64 1.76 -4.00
N LEU A 22 2.93 2.78 -3.58
CA LEU A 22 2.80 3.21 -2.18
C LEU A 22 1.34 3.11 -1.76
N SER A 23 1.06 2.67 -0.54
CA SER A 23 -0.28 2.65 0.04
C SER A 23 -0.34 3.48 1.32
N PHE A 24 -1.38 4.32 1.41
CA PHE A 24 -1.73 5.08 2.60
C PHE A 24 -3.22 5.01 2.90
N VAL A 25 -3.54 5.08 4.19
CA VAL A 25 -4.88 5.44 4.67
C VAL A 25 -4.82 6.80 5.36
N ILE A 26 -5.80 7.66 5.09
CA ILE A 26 -5.94 8.98 5.70
C ILE A 26 -7.37 9.21 6.16
N SER A 27 -7.56 10.11 7.11
CA SER A 27 -8.89 10.62 7.49
C SER A 27 -9.48 11.53 6.41
N LEU A 28 -10.75 11.91 6.54
CA LEU A 28 -11.41 12.85 5.63
C LEU A 28 -10.76 14.24 5.63
N ASP A 29 -10.18 14.64 6.76
CA ASP A 29 -9.42 15.89 6.92
C ASP A 29 -7.91 15.72 6.65
N GLY A 30 -7.52 14.60 6.02
CA GLY A 30 -6.18 14.37 5.51
C GLY A 30 -5.13 13.97 6.55
N GLN A 31 -5.52 13.48 7.72
CA GLN A 31 -4.58 13.05 8.76
C GLN A 31 -4.10 11.61 8.51
N LEU A 32 -2.80 11.36 8.73
CA LEU A 32 -2.17 10.04 8.63
C LEU A 32 -2.32 9.19 9.90
N ARG A 33 -2.83 9.79 10.97
CA ARG A 33 -3.07 9.15 12.26
C ARG A 33 -4.49 9.42 12.69
N GLY A 34 -5.13 8.41 13.23
CA GLY A 34 -6.46 8.53 13.77
C GLY A 34 -6.49 9.07 15.20
N PRO A 35 -7.66 9.04 15.86
CA PRO A 35 -7.87 9.61 17.20
C PRO A 35 -6.97 9.01 18.30
N ASP A 36 -6.49 7.78 18.12
CA ASP A 36 -5.56 7.11 19.05
C ASP A 36 -4.08 7.40 18.77
N GLY A 37 -3.78 8.27 17.79
CA GLY A 37 -2.43 8.61 17.35
C GLY A 37 -1.76 7.56 16.46
N SER A 38 -2.47 6.51 16.05
CA SER A 38 -1.97 5.47 15.14
C SER A 38 -2.71 5.48 13.80
N SER A 39 -2.12 4.88 12.76
CA SER A 39 -2.80 4.63 11.48
C SER A 39 -3.84 3.52 11.59
N ARG A 40 -3.74 2.65 12.60
CA ARG A 40 -4.66 1.52 12.81
C ARG A 40 -6.10 1.95 13.03
N SER A 41 -6.33 3.06 13.73
CA SER A 41 -7.68 3.58 13.95
C SER A 41 -8.32 4.22 12.70
N LEU A 42 -7.55 4.39 11.62
CA LEU A 42 -8.05 4.75 10.31
C LEU A 42 -8.35 3.51 9.44
N SER A 43 -7.66 2.40 9.69
CA SER A 43 -7.79 1.18 8.90
C SER A 43 -8.95 0.32 9.42
N GLY A 44 -10.10 0.40 8.77
CA GLY A 44 -11.22 -0.51 8.99
C GLY A 44 -11.12 -1.80 8.17
N PRO A 45 -12.12 -2.69 8.23
CA PRO A 45 -12.13 -3.95 7.49
C PRO A 45 -11.92 -3.78 5.99
N THR A 46 -12.49 -2.75 5.39
CA THR A 46 -12.41 -2.42 3.96
C THR A 46 -10.99 -2.03 3.54
N ASP A 47 -10.33 -1.14 4.28
CA ASP A 47 -8.94 -0.76 4.02
C ASP A 47 -7.98 -1.95 4.22
N LEU A 48 -8.19 -2.75 5.25
CA LEU A 48 -7.41 -3.97 5.48
C LEU A 48 -7.60 -5.00 4.35
N GLU A 49 -8.79 -5.11 3.78
CA GLU A 49 -9.04 -5.98 2.63
C GLU A 49 -8.32 -5.46 1.37
N LEU A 50 -8.36 -4.15 1.11
CA LEU A 50 -7.56 -3.54 0.05
C LEU A 50 -6.07 -3.84 0.23
N LEU A 51 -5.54 -3.64 1.42
CA LEU A 51 -4.12 -3.88 1.72
C LEU A 51 -3.73 -5.34 1.47
N ARG A 52 -4.59 -6.31 1.83
CA ARG A 52 -4.37 -7.75 1.54
C ARG A 52 -4.30 -8.02 0.03
N ARG A 53 -5.18 -7.41 -0.76
CA ARG A 53 -5.17 -7.54 -2.23
C ARG A 53 -3.95 -6.86 -2.85
N LEU A 54 -3.57 -5.67 -2.38
CA LEU A 54 -2.35 -4.98 -2.83
C LEU A 54 -1.10 -5.82 -2.53
N ARG A 55 -0.97 -6.38 -1.33
CA ARG A 55 0.12 -7.31 -0.98
C ARG A 55 0.13 -8.54 -1.90
N ALA A 56 -1.05 -9.08 -2.19
CA ALA A 56 -1.16 -10.23 -3.09
C ALA A 56 -0.86 -9.90 -4.55
N SER A 57 -0.84 -8.65 -4.97
CA SER A 57 -0.60 -8.24 -6.36
C SER A 57 0.86 -7.93 -6.70
N VAL A 58 1.79 -8.06 -5.74
CA VAL A 58 3.19 -7.65 -5.90
C VAL A 58 4.18 -8.80 -5.71
N ASP A 59 5.41 -8.63 -6.21
CA ASP A 59 6.52 -9.56 -6.00
C ASP A 59 7.05 -9.44 -4.56
N VAL A 60 7.13 -8.20 -4.07
CA VAL A 60 7.73 -7.88 -2.76
C VAL A 60 7.01 -6.74 -2.06
N VAL A 61 6.87 -6.89 -0.76
CA VAL A 61 6.43 -5.82 0.15
C VAL A 61 7.65 -5.31 0.90
N VAL A 62 7.86 -4.00 0.85
CA VAL A 62 8.97 -3.31 1.51
C VAL A 62 8.43 -2.51 2.68
N VAL A 63 8.93 -2.75 3.86
CA VAL A 63 8.47 -2.14 5.11
C VAL A 63 9.63 -1.49 5.84
N GLY A 64 9.42 -0.31 6.40
CA GLY A 64 10.40 0.29 7.30
C GLY A 64 10.50 -0.46 8.64
N ARG A 65 11.70 -0.61 9.20
CA ARG A 65 11.92 -1.32 10.48
C ARG A 65 10.96 -0.87 11.58
N ARG A 66 10.81 0.44 11.79
CA ARG A 66 9.91 0.96 12.81
C ARG A 66 8.43 0.57 12.57
N THR A 67 7.99 0.58 11.31
CA THR A 67 6.64 0.13 10.95
C THR A 67 6.50 -1.36 11.20
N ALA A 68 7.49 -2.16 10.80
CA ALA A 68 7.50 -3.60 11.01
C ALA A 68 7.38 -3.97 12.52
N GLU A 69 8.13 -3.28 13.38
CA GLU A 69 8.09 -3.48 14.84
C GLU A 69 6.73 -3.07 15.44
N LEU A 70 6.20 -1.89 15.05
CA LEU A 70 4.92 -1.39 15.57
C LEU A 70 3.72 -2.22 15.12
N GLU A 71 3.74 -2.70 13.88
CA GLU A 71 2.67 -3.48 13.27
C GLU A 71 2.80 -4.99 13.51
N GLY A 72 3.94 -5.43 14.10
CA GLY A 72 4.18 -6.84 14.42
C GLY A 72 4.36 -7.72 13.19
N TYR A 73 5.08 -7.24 12.17
CA TYR A 73 5.39 -8.05 10.99
C TYR A 73 6.28 -9.23 11.39
N GLY A 74 5.88 -10.44 10.95
CA GLY A 74 6.70 -11.65 11.06
C GLY A 74 7.76 -11.72 9.97
N GLU A 75 8.35 -12.90 9.80
CA GLU A 75 9.35 -13.15 8.74
C GLU A 75 8.72 -13.29 7.35
N THR A 76 7.43 -13.61 7.29
CA THR A 76 6.70 -13.86 6.04
C THR A 76 5.31 -13.21 6.06
N LEU A 77 4.79 -12.93 4.88
CA LEU A 77 3.41 -12.48 4.70
C LEU A 77 2.52 -13.66 4.36
N ASN A 78 1.47 -13.84 5.17
CA ASN A 78 0.45 -14.83 4.87
C ASN A 78 -0.50 -14.32 3.79
N VAL A 79 -0.64 -15.10 2.73
CA VAL A 79 -1.58 -14.85 1.63
C VAL A 79 -2.69 -15.89 1.70
N ARG A 80 -3.94 -15.48 1.48
CA ARG A 80 -5.08 -16.41 1.40
C ARG A 80 -4.86 -17.43 0.29
N ALA A 81 -5.38 -18.64 0.46
CA ALA A 81 -5.21 -19.73 -0.52
C ALA A 81 -5.70 -19.33 -1.91
N GLU A 82 -6.87 -18.68 -2.01
CA GLU A 82 -7.42 -18.18 -3.26
C GLU A 82 -6.51 -17.17 -3.96
N PHE A 83 -5.86 -16.28 -3.21
CA PHE A 83 -4.89 -15.33 -3.76
C PHE A 83 -3.59 -16.00 -4.18
N ALA A 84 -3.14 -17.02 -3.46
CA ALA A 84 -1.95 -17.78 -3.82
C ALA A 84 -2.11 -18.50 -5.18
N GLU A 85 -3.29 -19.04 -5.48
CA GLU A 85 -3.58 -19.65 -6.78
C GLU A 85 -3.58 -18.60 -7.91
N LEU A 86 -4.29 -17.47 -7.76
CA LEU A 86 -4.29 -16.38 -8.74
C LEU A 86 -2.88 -15.83 -9.01
N ARG A 87 -2.06 -15.74 -7.95
CA ARG A 87 -0.64 -15.34 -8.08
C ARG A 87 0.14 -16.31 -8.95
N LYS A 88 -0.02 -17.63 -8.74
CA LYS A 88 0.64 -18.67 -9.55
C LYS A 88 0.21 -18.60 -11.01
N GLU A 89 -1.10 -18.43 -11.26
CA GLU A 89 -1.65 -18.28 -12.61
C GLU A 89 -1.07 -17.04 -13.32
N SER A 90 -0.72 -16.00 -12.54
CA SER A 90 -0.07 -14.77 -13.03
C SER A 90 1.46 -14.86 -13.08
N GLY A 91 2.04 -16.04 -12.83
CA GLY A 91 3.49 -16.26 -12.86
C GLY A 91 4.25 -15.74 -11.65
N LEU A 92 3.56 -15.41 -10.55
CA LEU A 92 4.17 -14.95 -9.32
C LEU A 92 4.40 -16.10 -8.33
N ALA A 93 5.32 -15.90 -7.37
CA ALA A 93 5.46 -16.81 -6.23
C ALA A 93 4.15 -16.86 -5.40
N PRO A 94 3.83 -17.97 -4.73
CA PRO A 94 2.59 -18.10 -3.94
C PRO A 94 2.38 -17.01 -2.88
N SER A 95 3.47 -16.46 -2.36
CA SER A 95 3.46 -15.30 -1.45
C SER A 95 4.48 -14.26 -1.89
N PRO A 96 4.24 -12.96 -1.65
CA PRO A 96 5.25 -11.94 -1.90
C PRO A 96 6.40 -12.09 -0.91
N ALA A 97 7.60 -11.69 -1.31
CA ALA A 97 8.71 -11.52 -0.39
C ALA A 97 8.42 -10.37 0.60
N LEU A 98 8.99 -10.43 1.79
CA LEU A 98 8.96 -9.33 2.75
C LEU A 98 10.38 -8.82 2.97
N VAL A 99 10.60 -7.53 2.73
CA VAL A 99 11.89 -6.87 2.96
C VAL A 99 11.72 -5.76 3.98
N ILE A 100 12.37 -5.90 5.11
CA ILE A 100 12.39 -4.87 6.17
C ILE A 100 13.65 -4.04 5.98
N ILE A 101 13.47 -2.74 5.72
CA ILE A 101 14.57 -1.82 5.48
C ILE A 101 14.75 -0.79 6.59
N ASP A 102 15.99 -0.38 6.78
CA ASP A 102 16.40 0.75 7.59
C ASP A 102 17.37 1.65 6.78
N ARG A 103 18.05 2.57 7.46
CA ARG A 103 19.00 3.49 6.79
C ARG A 103 20.20 2.80 6.15
N THR A 104 20.50 1.58 6.53
CA THR A 104 21.64 0.76 6.04
C THR A 104 21.19 -0.44 5.23
N GLY A 105 19.90 -0.55 4.93
CA GLY A 105 19.29 -1.65 4.19
C GLY A 105 19.61 -1.62 2.68
N PRO A 106 19.12 -2.64 1.94
CA PRO A 106 19.33 -2.73 0.50
C PRO A 106 18.73 -1.52 -0.22
N SER A 107 19.35 -1.13 -1.32
CA SER A 107 18.80 -0.11 -2.21
C SER A 107 17.55 -0.63 -2.93
N LEU A 108 16.75 0.27 -3.50
CA LEU A 108 15.60 -0.11 -4.33
C LEU A 108 16.04 -0.97 -5.53
N SER A 109 17.19 -0.66 -6.12
CA SER A 109 17.77 -1.46 -7.22
C SER A 109 18.09 -2.89 -6.79
N ASP A 110 18.67 -3.06 -5.60
CA ASP A 110 18.99 -4.39 -5.06
C ASP A 110 17.69 -5.19 -4.80
N ILE A 111 16.66 -4.54 -4.26
CA ILE A 111 15.35 -5.14 -4.02
C ILE A 111 14.70 -5.58 -5.34
N HIS A 112 14.71 -4.70 -6.34
CA HIS A 112 14.19 -5.00 -7.67
C HIS A 112 14.91 -6.18 -8.32
N MET A 113 16.23 -6.19 -8.26
CA MET A 113 17.05 -7.28 -8.83
C MET A 113 16.83 -8.62 -8.12
N ALA A 114 16.62 -8.59 -6.81
CA ALA A 114 16.47 -9.80 -6.01
C ALA A 114 15.05 -10.40 -6.06
N HIS A 115 14.02 -9.56 -6.16
CA HIS A 115 12.64 -9.99 -5.93
C HIS A 115 11.67 -9.71 -7.08
N GLY A 116 11.97 -8.78 -8.00
CA GLY A 116 11.10 -8.42 -9.11
C GLY A 116 10.67 -6.95 -9.10
N SER A 117 9.82 -6.59 -10.07
CA SER A 117 9.49 -5.19 -10.38
C SER A 117 8.14 -4.70 -9.85
N ARG A 118 7.33 -5.58 -9.30
CA ARG A 118 6.08 -5.23 -8.62
C ARG A 118 6.36 -5.03 -7.13
N ILE A 119 6.54 -3.80 -6.71
CA ILE A 119 6.96 -3.47 -5.34
C ILE A 119 5.86 -2.68 -4.65
N LEU A 120 5.43 -3.12 -3.46
CA LEU A 120 4.57 -2.34 -2.58
C LEU A 120 5.38 -1.80 -1.41
N LEU A 121 5.41 -0.48 -1.28
CA LEU A 121 6.03 0.21 -0.15
C LEU A 121 4.97 0.47 0.92
N GLU A 122 5.10 -0.18 2.05
CA GLU A 122 4.31 0.07 3.26
C GLU A 122 5.16 0.86 4.25
N ALA A 123 5.10 2.17 4.14
CA ALA A 123 6.08 3.00 4.80
C ALA A 123 5.46 4.31 5.29
N GLY A 124 5.94 4.77 6.43
CA GLY A 124 5.67 6.13 6.87
C GLY A 124 6.37 7.17 5.98
N LEU A 125 6.12 8.44 6.27
CA LEU A 125 6.61 9.59 5.49
C LEU A 125 8.14 9.61 5.25
N THR A 126 8.92 9.00 6.14
CA THR A 126 10.40 8.97 6.02
C THR A 126 10.83 8.16 4.79
N LEU A 127 10.31 6.95 4.63
CA LEU A 127 10.65 6.11 3.47
C LEU A 127 10.00 6.63 2.19
N HIS A 128 8.77 7.17 2.29
CA HIS A 128 8.18 7.87 1.14
C HIS A 128 9.13 8.94 0.59
N ARG A 129 9.68 9.80 1.44
CA ARG A 129 10.64 10.84 1.01
C ARG A 129 11.90 10.28 0.37
N ALA A 130 12.40 9.17 0.90
CA ALA A 130 13.58 8.50 0.36
C ALA A 130 13.35 7.94 -1.07
N PHE A 131 12.14 7.46 -1.37
CA PHE A 131 11.80 6.85 -2.65
C PHE A 131 10.86 7.67 -3.52
N ALA A 132 10.61 8.95 -3.19
CA ALA A 132 9.61 9.78 -3.85
C ALA A 132 9.81 9.91 -5.37
N ALA A 133 11.05 9.90 -5.86
CA ALA A 133 11.37 9.97 -7.28
C ALA A 133 10.96 8.69 -8.05
N ASP A 134 11.03 7.54 -7.38
CA ASP A 134 10.82 6.22 -7.97
C ASP A 134 9.38 5.74 -7.86
N ILE A 135 8.62 6.28 -6.89
CA ILE A 135 7.20 5.93 -6.72
C ILE A 135 6.42 6.39 -7.94
N SER A 136 5.85 5.43 -8.66
CA SER A 136 5.05 5.68 -9.86
C SER A 136 3.55 5.52 -9.62
N ARG A 137 3.14 4.78 -8.57
CA ARG A 137 1.73 4.54 -8.23
C ARG A 137 1.47 4.80 -6.75
N ILE A 138 0.34 5.46 -6.45
CA ILE A 138 -0.10 5.70 -5.07
C ILE A 138 -1.55 5.22 -4.92
N TRP A 139 -1.78 4.39 -3.93
CA TRP A 139 -3.08 3.99 -3.44
C TRP A 139 -3.41 4.79 -2.19
N LEU A 140 -4.52 5.51 -2.20
CA LEU A 140 -4.94 6.36 -1.11
C LEU A 140 -6.36 5.99 -0.69
N SER A 141 -6.50 5.48 0.53
CA SER A 141 -7.79 5.22 1.17
C SER A 141 -8.17 6.40 2.04
N HIS A 142 -9.39 6.91 1.88
CA HIS A 142 -10.00 7.89 2.78
C HIS A 142 -10.94 7.16 3.73
N ALA A 143 -10.56 7.10 4.99
CA ALA A 143 -11.39 6.56 6.07
C ALA A 143 -12.55 7.52 6.39
N PRO A 144 -13.73 7.03 6.77
CA PRO A 144 -14.92 7.84 7.04
C PRO A 144 -14.87 8.52 8.42
N VAL A 145 -13.73 9.09 8.78
CA VAL A 145 -13.49 9.76 10.07
C VAL A 145 -12.78 11.08 9.87
N THR A 146 -13.05 12.04 10.76
CA THR A 146 -12.29 13.29 10.92
C THR A 146 -11.57 13.27 12.25
N VAL A 147 -10.34 13.75 12.29
CA VAL A 147 -9.48 13.71 13.48
C VAL A 147 -9.34 15.07 14.13
N GLY A 148 -9.34 16.14 13.32
CA GLY A 148 -9.23 17.52 13.82
C GLY A 148 -7.86 17.88 14.41
N ASN A 149 -6.81 17.11 14.07
CA ASN A 149 -5.44 17.32 14.54
C ASN A 149 -4.53 17.58 13.33
N GLU A 150 -3.62 18.54 13.44
CA GLU A 150 -2.72 18.92 12.33
C GLU A 150 -1.34 18.24 12.40
N ASP A 151 -1.08 17.39 13.39
CA ASP A 151 0.27 16.87 13.68
C ASP A 151 0.83 15.91 12.61
N ALA A 152 -0.01 15.33 11.75
CA ALA A 152 0.40 14.34 10.77
C ALA A 152 -0.38 14.43 9.46
N THR A 153 -0.53 15.64 8.92
CA THR A 153 -1.27 15.88 7.67
C THR A 153 -0.56 15.26 6.47
N PHE A 154 -1.35 14.63 5.60
CA PHE A 154 -0.89 14.11 4.33
C PHE A 154 -0.54 15.25 3.38
N ALA A 155 0.74 15.42 3.10
CA ALA A 155 1.27 16.49 2.25
C ALA A 155 2.19 15.93 1.15
N ILE A 156 1.77 14.83 0.52
CA ILE A 156 2.51 14.19 -0.56
C ILE A 156 1.97 14.70 -1.89
N PRO A 157 2.81 15.19 -2.82
CA PRO A 157 2.38 15.49 -4.17
C PRO A 157 1.83 14.24 -4.85
N LEU A 158 0.58 14.30 -5.30
CA LEU A 158 -0.08 13.19 -5.97
C LEU A 158 0.10 13.29 -7.48
N PRO A 159 0.46 12.19 -8.16
CA PRO A 159 0.38 12.06 -9.62
C PRO A 159 -1.07 12.26 -10.12
N PRO A 160 -1.31 12.21 -11.44
CA PRO A 160 -2.66 12.24 -11.97
C PRO A 160 -3.54 11.13 -11.40
N LEU A 161 -4.76 11.48 -10.98
CA LEU A 161 -5.77 10.53 -10.56
C LEU A 161 -6.22 9.68 -11.75
N ARG A 162 -6.20 8.37 -11.61
CA ARG A 162 -6.63 7.41 -12.64
C ARG A 162 -8.02 6.87 -12.39
N GLU A 163 -8.22 6.31 -11.20
CA GLU A 163 -9.47 5.63 -10.84
C GLU A 163 -9.85 5.88 -9.39
N ARG A 164 -11.12 5.70 -9.11
CA ARG A 164 -11.69 5.70 -7.76
C ARG A 164 -12.64 4.53 -7.56
N TRP A 165 -12.67 4.03 -6.34
CA TRP A 165 -13.59 3.01 -5.86
C TRP A 165 -14.33 3.55 -4.64
N LEU A 166 -15.63 3.25 -4.58
CA LEU A 166 -16.43 3.47 -3.39
C LEU A 166 -16.72 2.09 -2.80
N ALA A 167 -16.15 1.79 -1.65
CA ALA A 167 -16.26 0.51 -1.00
C ALA A 167 -16.72 0.70 0.44
N ASP A 168 -17.91 0.26 0.75
CA ASP A 168 -18.61 0.59 1.99
C ASP A 168 -18.62 2.11 2.20
N ASP A 169 -17.96 2.59 3.24
CA ASP A 169 -17.80 4.00 3.59
C ASP A 169 -16.39 4.57 3.27
N TYR A 170 -15.53 3.78 2.60
CA TYR A 170 -14.20 4.22 2.15
C TYR A 170 -14.22 4.70 0.70
N VAL A 171 -13.43 5.74 0.44
CA VAL A 171 -13.08 6.14 -0.93
C VAL A 171 -11.62 5.75 -1.18
N VAL A 172 -11.41 4.82 -2.10
CA VAL A 172 -10.07 4.41 -2.53
C VAL A 172 -9.74 5.11 -3.85
N SER A 173 -8.55 5.68 -3.96
CA SER A 173 -8.09 6.40 -5.15
C SER A 173 -6.74 5.84 -5.60
N ARG A 174 -6.60 5.61 -6.91
CA ARG A 174 -5.34 5.25 -7.55
C ARG A 174 -4.81 6.43 -8.36
N TYR A 175 -3.61 6.85 -8.01
CA TYR A 175 -2.85 7.88 -8.70
C TYR A 175 -1.63 7.23 -9.39
N GLU A 176 -1.28 7.66 -10.60
CA GLU A 176 -0.19 7.05 -11.36
C GLU A 176 0.40 8.05 -12.36
N ARG A 177 1.74 8.03 -12.49
CA ARG A 177 2.50 8.80 -13.49
C ARG A 177 2.35 8.24 -14.90
#